data_7226774e308954bf8ddb21c696552a12
#
_entry.id   7226774e308954bf8ddb21c696552a12
#
_cell.length_a   1.000
_cell.length_b   1.000
_cell.length_c   1.000
_cell.angle_alpha   90.00
_cell.angle_beta   90.00
_cell.angle_gamma   90.00
#
_symmetry.space_group_name_H-M   'P 1'
#
loop_
_entity.id
_entity.type
_entity.pdbx_description
1 polymer ?
#
loop_
_entity_poly.entity_id
_entity_poly.type
_entity_poly.pdbx_seq_one_letter_code
_entity_poly.pdbx_strand_id
1 'polypeptide(L)'
;MKMLFTSLLALIFAGNLLAADVAADFSAANRLYAEGKYSDAATAYKNILQTGWQSSAMLFNCANAEFKAGNLGKAIAAYRRAEHLSPRDSEIRANLAFVQNQVQGATIREDRWQGWLGQLTFNEWTLLAAGAFWLTFALLIARQIRPALMPRLRSVTRLTVALTVFSSAVLALQAANHFNSSVAVVTSAEATARSGPFDEAQSAFTARDGAELSVLDRHDNWIQVADGSGKIGWLPVKQVEVLPGA
;
A
#
# COMPACT_ATOMS: atom_id res chain seq x y z
N MET A 1 -21.04 -3.61 -37.24
CA MET A 1 -19.85 -4.47 -36.98
C MET A 1 -18.54 -3.78 -37.38
N LYS A 2 -18.37 -3.22 -38.57
CA LYS A 2 -17.12 -2.54 -38.99
C LYS A 2 -16.73 -1.35 -38.09
N MET A 3 -17.69 -0.51 -37.65
CA MET A 3 -17.42 0.63 -36.73
C MET A 3 -16.97 0.20 -35.33
N LEU A 4 -17.51 -0.88 -34.78
CA LEU A 4 -17.07 -1.43 -33.49
C LEU A 4 -15.65 -1.99 -33.56
N PHE A 5 -15.28 -2.60 -34.70
CA PHE A 5 -13.94 -3.15 -34.89
C PHE A 5 -12.88 -2.04 -35.06
N THR A 6 -13.21 -0.96 -35.76
CA THR A 6 -12.32 0.21 -35.91
C THR A 6 -12.13 0.95 -34.58
N SER A 7 -13.20 1.08 -33.77
CA SER A 7 -13.11 1.70 -32.43
C SER A 7 -12.26 0.86 -31.48
N LEU A 8 -12.39 -0.47 -31.52
CA LEU A 8 -11.59 -1.37 -30.69
C LEU A 8 -10.12 -1.33 -31.11
N LEU A 9 -9.83 -1.29 -32.41
CA LEU A 9 -8.48 -1.20 -32.94
C LEU A 9 -7.82 0.14 -32.57
N ALA A 10 -8.55 1.25 -32.63
CA ALA A 10 -8.09 2.57 -32.23
C ALA A 10 -7.76 2.63 -30.72
N LEU A 11 -8.56 1.98 -29.86
CA LEU A 11 -8.30 1.88 -28.43
C LEU A 11 -7.03 1.08 -28.13
N ILE A 12 -6.78 -0.01 -28.85
CA ILE A 12 -5.56 -0.82 -28.71
C ILE A 12 -4.33 -0.03 -29.15
N PHE A 13 -4.41 0.73 -30.24
CA PHE A 13 -3.30 1.57 -30.71
C PHE A 13 -3.03 2.76 -29.78
N ALA A 14 -4.06 3.40 -29.22
CA ALA A 14 -3.90 4.48 -28.25
C ALA A 14 -3.25 4.00 -26.96
N GLY A 15 -3.61 2.81 -26.49
CA GLY A 15 -2.98 2.20 -25.29
C GLY A 15 -1.48 1.91 -25.49
N ASN A 16 -1.07 1.49 -26.69
CA ASN A 16 0.35 1.21 -26.97
C ASN A 16 1.20 2.50 -27.08
N LEU A 17 0.65 3.60 -27.58
CA LEU A 17 1.35 4.89 -27.64
C LEU A 17 1.62 5.44 -26.22
N LEU A 18 0.61 5.43 -25.35
CA LEU A 18 0.76 5.86 -23.95
C LEU A 18 1.76 5.01 -23.17
N ALA A 19 1.78 3.69 -23.39
CA ALA A 19 2.73 2.78 -22.75
C ALA A 19 4.18 3.03 -23.22
N ALA A 20 4.38 3.39 -24.48
CA ALA A 20 5.69 3.72 -25.05
C ALA A 20 6.28 5.01 -24.45
N ASP A 21 5.45 6.04 -24.25
CA ASP A 21 5.86 7.29 -23.61
C ASP A 21 6.27 7.06 -22.17
N VAL A 22 5.50 6.29 -21.40
CA VAL A 22 5.83 5.95 -20.00
C VAL A 22 7.15 5.17 -19.89
N ALA A 23 7.42 4.24 -20.82
CA ALA A 23 8.68 3.49 -20.84
C ALA A 23 9.88 4.39 -21.16
N ALA A 24 9.73 5.37 -22.04
CA ALA A 24 10.75 6.35 -22.36
C ALA A 24 11.05 7.27 -21.16
N ASP A 25 10.01 7.78 -20.50
CA ASP A 25 10.13 8.62 -19.30
C ASP A 25 10.78 7.86 -18.15
N PHE A 26 10.38 6.61 -17.94
CA PHE A 26 11.00 5.75 -16.94
C PHE A 26 12.49 5.53 -17.21
N SER A 27 12.86 5.29 -18.48
CA SER A 27 14.26 5.15 -18.87
C SER A 27 15.05 6.44 -18.68
N ALA A 28 14.44 7.60 -18.92
CA ALA A 28 15.03 8.91 -18.66
C ALA A 28 15.25 9.13 -17.16
N ALA A 29 14.28 8.78 -16.30
CA ALA A 29 14.41 8.85 -14.86
C ALA A 29 15.54 7.95 -14.33
N ASN A 30 15.64 6.71 -14.84
CA ASN A 30 16.73 5.78 -14.51
C ASN A 30 18.11 6.35 -14.88
N ARG A 31 18.22 7.04 -16.03
CA ARG A 31 19.46 7.69 -16.45
C ARG A 31 19.86 8.82 -15.52
N LEU A 32 18.92 9.68 -15.12
CA LEU A 32 19.16 10.73 -14.13
C LEU A 32 19.68 10.14 -12.80
N TYR A 33 19.08 9.04 -12.36
CA TYR A 33 19.54 8.33 -11.17
C TYR A 33 20.98 7.81 -11.33
N ALA A 34 21.31 7.19 -12.46
CA ALA A 34 22.65 6.69 -12.76
C ALA A 34 23.69 7.81 -12.85
N GLU A 35 23.29 9.01 -13.29
CA GLU A 35 24.13 10.21 -13.33
C GLU A 35 24.31 10.87 -11.94
N GLY A 36 23.70 10.32 -10.87
CA GLY A 36 23.76 10.89 -9.52
C GLY A 36 22.83 12.10 -9.31
N LYS A 37 21.98 12.44 -10.29
CA LYS A 37 20.98 13.53 -10.22
C LYS A 37 19.72 13.04 -9.51
N TYR A 38 19.85 12.71 -8.23
CA TYR A 38 18.81 12.00 -7.48
C TYR A 38 17.52 12.80 -7.32
N SER A 39 17.59 14.09 -7.06
CA SER A 39 16.41 14.96 -6.94
C SER A 39 15.63 15.08 -8.25
N ASP A 40 16.37 15.16 -9.39
CA ASP A 40 15.76 15.22 -10.71
C ASP A 40 15.11 13.87 -11.08
N ALA A 41 15.80 12.76 -10.77
CA ALA A 41 15.28 11.41 -10.94
C ALA A 41 13.98 11.20 -10.13
N ALA A 42 13.97 11.59 -8.85
CA ALA A 42 12.78 11.51 -8.00
C ALA A 42 11.61 12.31 -8.57
N THR A 43 11.89 13.51 -9.09
CA THR A 43 10.89 14.35 -9.75
C THR A 43 10.35 13.69 -11.02
N ALA A 44 11.23 13.13 -11.86
CA ALA A 44 10.85 12.43 -13.08
C ALA A 44 9.96 11.21 -12.77
N TYR A 45 10.32 10.38 -11.79
CA TYR A 45 9.46 9.26 -11.36
C TYR A 45 8.10 9.73 -10.86
N LYS A 46 8.04 10.80 -10.05
CA LYS A 46 6.77 11.37 -9.57
C LYS A 46 5.87 11.85 -10.69
N ASN A 47 6.42 12.47 -11.72
CA ASN A 47 5.66 12.91 -12.88
C ASN A 47 4.99 11.70 -13.57
N ILE A 48 5.69 10.59 -13.72
CA ILE A 48 5.11 9.36 -14.27
C ILE A 48 3.99 8.83 -13.35
N LEU A 49 4.23 8.78 -12.03
CA LEU A 49 3.24 8.32 -11.07
C LEU A 49 1.96 9.17 -11.07
N GLN A 50 2.06 10.47 -11.35
CA GLN A 50 0.92 11.39 -11.49
C GLN A 50 0.06 11.11 -12.72
N THR A 51 0.58 10.45 -13.77
CA THR A 51 -0.21 10.02 -14.93
C THR A 51 -1.13 8.83 -14.62
N GLY A 52 -1.06 8.27 -13.40
CA GLY A 52 -1.83 7.11 -12.96
C GLY A 52 -1.13 5.77 -13.19
N TRP A 53 0.02 5.75 -13.85
CA TRP A 53 0.82 4.53 -14.01
C TRP A 53 1.60 4.25 -12.74
N GLN A 54 1.35 3.08 -12.14
CA GLN A 54 2.03 2.65 -10.91
C GLN A 54 2.50 1.21 -11.05
N SER A 55 3.77 0.98 -10.68
CA SER A 55 4.33 -0.37 -10.47
C SER A 55 5.21 -0.37 -9.22
N SER A 56 5.37 -1.54 -8.61
CA SER A 56 6.29 -1.68 -7.46
C SER A 56 7.71 -1.26 -7.82
N ALA A 57 8.21 -1.63 -9.00
CA ALA A 57 9.54 -1.25 -9.48
C ALA A 57 9.69 0.27 -9.65
N MET A 58 8.68 0.96 -10.17
CA MET A 58 8.70 2.41 -10.33
C MET A 58 8.71 3.13 -8.98
N LEU A 59 7.86 2.70 -8.06
CA LEU A 59 7.81 3.23 -6.69
C LEU A 59 9.12 2.96 -5.93
N PHE A 60 9.70 1.78 -6.11
CA PHE A 60 10.99 1.40 -5.54
C PHE A 60 12.13 2.31 -6.05
N ASN A 61 12.20 2.53 -7.36
CA ASN A 61 13.23 3.42 -7.93
C ASN A 61 13.02 4.89 -7.49
N CYS A 62 11.77 5.34 -7.41
CA CYS A 62 11.43 6.65 -6.85
C CYS A 62 11.90 6.76 -5.39
N ALA A 63 11.64 5.75 -4.57
CA ALA A 63 12.07 5.68 -3.18
C ALA A 63 13.60 5.72 -3.04
N ASN A 64 14.31 4.95 -3.87
CA ASN A 64 15.79 4.97 -3.93
C ASN A 64 16.31 6.38 -4.27
N ALA A 65 15.68 7.05 -5.23
CA ALA A 65 16.05 8.41 -5.64
C ALA A 65 15.80 9.42 -4.50
N GLU A 66 14.65 9.36 -3.84
CA GLU A 66 14.33 10.22 -2.69
C GLU A 66 15.28 9.98 -1.52
N PHE A 67 15.61 8.71 -1.24
CA PHE A 67 16.57 8.36 -0.19
C PHE A 67 17.95 8.94 -0.48
N LYS A 68 18.46 8.77 -1.71
CA LYS A 68 19.76 9.33 -2.13
C LYS A 68 19.76 10.86 -2.17
N ALA A 69 18.60 11.48 -2.38
CA ALA A 69 18.41 12.93 -2.29
C ALA A 69 18.31 13.46 -0.84
N GLY A 70 18.27 12.56 0.17
CA GLY A 70 18.19 12.90 1.59
C GLY A 70 16.77 13.11 2.11
N ASN A 71 15.73 12.80 1.34
CA ASN A 71 14.32 12.96 1.69
C ASN A 71 13.78 11.66 2.31
N LEU A 72 14.06 11.40 3.60
CA LEU A 72 13.75 10.13 4.25
C LEU A 72 12.24 9.82 4.24
N GLY A 73 11.41 10.80 4.56
CA GLY A 73 9.96 10.59 4.62
C GLY A 73 9.34 10.28 3.27
N LYS A 74 9.76 10.99 2.22
CA LYS A 74 9.30 10.68 0.85
C LYS A 74 9.77 9.32 0.37
N ALA A 75 10.99 8.90 0.76
CA ALA A 75 11.50 7.57 0.47
C ALA A 75 10.67 6.49 1.17
N ILE A 76 10.39 6.64 2.48
CA ILE A 76 9.55 5.72 3.25
C ILE A 76 8.16 5.62 2.64
N ALA A 77 7.53 6.74 2.31
CA ALA A 77 6.20 6.75 1.68
C ALA A 77 6.18 5.99 0.35
N ALA A 78 7.19 6.20 -0.51
CA ALA A 78 7.29 5.50 -1.78
C ALA A 78 7.59 4.00 -1.61
N TYR A 79 8.47 3.60 -0.66
CA TYR A 79 8.72 2.19 -0.34
C TYR A 79 7.48 1.50 0.23
N ARG A 80 6.71 2.14 1.13
CA ARG A 80 5.44 1.59 1.65
C ARG A 80 4.43 1.34 0.53
N ARG A 81 4.31 2.27 -0.42
CA ARG A 81 3.46 2.09 -1.60
C ARG A 81 3.97 0.94 -2.49
N ALA A 82 5.29 0.79 -2.66
CA ALA A 82 5.88 -0.32 -3.39
C ALA A 82 5.62 -1.66 -2.70
N GLU A 83 5.79 -1.72 -1.38
CA GLU A 83 5.51 -2.89 -0.54
C GLU A 83 4.03 -3.30 -0.63
N HIS A 84 3.09 -2.35 -0.61
CA HIS A 84 1.67 -2.64 -0.78
C HIS A 84 1.35 -3.31 -2.13
N LEU A 85 2.07 -2.95 -3.20
CA LEU A 85 1.93 -3.60 -4.52
C LEU A 85 2.67 -4.94 -4.61
N SER A 86 3.74 -5.13 -3.85
CA SER A 86 4.59 -6.33 -3.88
C SER A 86 5.06 -6.72 -2.47
N PRO A 87 4.16 -7.22 -1.61
CA PRO A 87 4.45 -7.44 -0.19
C PRO A 87 5.47 -8.55 0.09
N ARG A 88 5.75 -9.41 -0.90
CA ARG A 88 6.76 -10.50 -0.78
C ARG A 88 8.14 -10.11 -1.31
N ASP A 89 8.28 -8.93 -1.87
CA ASP A 89 9.56 -8.47 -2.39
C ASP A 89 10.51 -8.18 -1.21
N SER A 90 11.55 -9.00 -1.11
CA SER A 90 12.53 -8.91 -0.02
C SER A 90 13.42 -7.68 -0.14
N GLU A 91 13.66 -7.17 -1.35
CA GLU A 91 14.49 -6.01 -1.60
C GLU A 91 13.78 -4.73 -1.16
N ILE A 92 12.49 -4.60 -1.51
CA ILE A 92 11.65 -3.48 -1.05
C ILE A 92 11.62 -3.43 0.48
N ARG A 93 11.35 -4.56 1.13
CA ARG A 93 11.28 -4.65 2.60
C ARG A 93 12.62 -4.35 3.27
N ALA A 94 13.72 -4.86 2.71
CA ALA A 94 15.05 -4.60 3.26
C ALA A 94 15.42 -3.12 3.17
N ASN A 95 15.16 -2.48 2.03
CA ASN A 95 15.44 -1.06 1.83
C ASN A 95 14.53 -0.17 2.70
N LEU A 96 13.24 -0.50 2.80
CA LEU A 96 12.32 0.18 3.72
C LEU A 96 12.82 0.12 5.16
N ALA A 97 13.13 -1.08 5.65
CA ALA A 97 13.66 -1.27 7.01
C ALA A 97 14.99 -0.51 7.23
N PHE A 98 15.86 -0.48 6.21
CA PHE A 98 17.11 0.25 6.27
C PHE A 98 16.89 1.77 6.43
N VAL A 99 15.96 2.34 5.65
CA VAL A 99 15.64 3.78 5.74
C VAL A 99 14.92 4.10 7.05
N GLN A 100 13.98 3.27 7.48
CA GLN A 100 13.28 3.43 8.77
C GLN A 100 14.24 3.45 9.96
N ASN A 101 15.30 2.63 9.93
CA ASN A 101 16.31 2.62 10.98
C ASN A 101 17.15 3.92 11.05
N GLN A 102 17.10 4.78 10.03
CA GLN A 102 17.76 6.10 10.04
C GLN A 102 16.85 7.19 10.60
N VAL A 103 15.58 6.94 10.72
CA VAL A 103 14.62 7.90 11.27
C VAL A 103 14.78 7.99 12.78
N GLN A 104 14.90 9.22 13.28
CA GLN A 104 14.95 9.47 14.72
C GLN A 104 13.53 9.60 15.28
N GLY A 105 13.14 8.72 16.19
CA GLY A 105 11.85 8.76 16.86
C GLY A 105 11.19 7.39 17.00
N ALA A 106 10.00 7.37 17.58
CA ALA A 106 9.21 6.17 17.70
C ALA A 106 8.59 5.81 16.34
N THR A 107 8.99 4.67 15.79
CA THR A 107 8.35 4.11 14.59
C THR A 107 7.16 3.23 14.98
N ILE A 108 6.11 3.24 14.17
CA ILE A 108 5.00 2.29 14.32
C ILE A 108 5.55 0.89 13.97
N ARG A 109 5.58 0.00 14.94
CA ARG A 109 5.91 -1.41 14.69
C ARG A 109 4.63 -2.16 14.35
N GLU A 110 4.62 -2.78 13.19
CA GLU A 110 3.56 -3.72 12.84
C GLU A 110 3.61 -4.92 13.80
N ASP A 111 2.44 -5.35 14.27
CA ASP A 111 2.34 -6.58 15.03
C ASP A 111 2.71 -7.79 14.16
N ARG A 112 3.35 -8.79 14.74
CA ARG A 112 3.81 -10.00 14.02
C ARG A 112 2.70 -10.69 13.22
N TRP A 113 1.47 -10.67 13.72
CA TRP A 113 0.33 -11.27 13.05
C TRP A 113 -0.12 -10.47 11.82
N GLN A 114 0.00 -9.14 11.84
CA GLN A 114 -0.26 -8.28 10.69
C GLN A 114 0.75 -8.54 9.57
N GLY A 115 2.03 -8.65 9.90
CA GLY A 115 3.07 -9.02 8.93
C GLY A 115 2.86 -10.42 8.32
N TRP A 116 2.29 -11.38 9.08
CA TRP A 116 1.95 -12.69 8.52
C TRP A 116 0.74 -12.64 7.58
N LEU A 117 -0.30 -11.92 7.95
CA LEU A 117 -1.49 -11.73 7.09
C LEU A 117 -1.18 -10.88 5.85
N GLY A 118 -0.27 -9.93 5.95
CA GLY A 118 0.20 -9.06 4.85
C GLY A 118 1.06 -9.77 3.80
N GLN A 119 1.44 -11.06 4.01
CA GLN A 119 2.17 -11.83 2.99
C GLN A 119 1.34 -12.12 1.73
N LEU A 120 0.01 -12.14 1.86
CA LEU A 120 -0.91 -12.25 0.74
C LEU A 120 -1.59 -10.91 0.50
N THR A 121 -1.69 -10.52 -0.77
CA THR A 121 -2.44 -9.33 -1.17
C THR A 121 -3.94 -9.52 -0.92
N PHE A 122 -4.69 -8.43 -0.80
CA PHE A 122 -6.14 -8.47 -0.69
C PHE A 122 -6.80 -9.29 -1.81
N ASN A 123 -6.29 -9.17 -3.05
CA ASN A 123 -6.78 -9.93 -4.19
C ASN A 123 -6.53 -11.45 -4.04
N GLU A 124 -5.37 -11.85 -3.50
CA GLU A 124 -5.06 -13.26 -3.27
C GLU A 124 -5.94 -13.87 -2.19
N TRP A 125 -6.19 -13.14 -1.10
CA TRP A 125 -7.16 -13.54 -0.08
C TRP A 125 -8.57 -13.66 -0.65
N THR A 126 -8.97 -12.74 -1.54
CA THR A 126 -10.27 -12.78 -2.23
C THR A 126 -10.40 -14.02 -3.11
N LEU A 127 -9.36 -14.34 -3.89
CA LEU A 127 -9.34 -15.54 -4.73
C LEU A 127 -9.41 -16.83 -3.90
N LEU A 128 -8.68 -16.89 -2.78
CA LEU A 128 -8.74 -18.03 -1.84
C LEU A 128 -10.12 -18.20 -1.25
N ALA A 129 -10.74 -17.12 -0.78
CA ALA A 129 -12.08 -17.16 -0.20
C ALA A 129 -13.14 -17.57 -1.24
N ALA A 130 -13.08 -16.99 -2.43
CA ALA A 130 -13.99 -17.34 -3.53
C ALA A 130 -13.82 -18.80 -3.97
N GLY A 131 -12.57 -19.27 -4.13
CA GLY A 131 -12.27 -20.65 -4.47
C GLY A 131 -12.78 -21.64 -3.42
N ALA A 132 -12.52 -21.37 -2.15
CA ALA A 132 -13.00 -22.18 -1.03
C ALA A 132 -14.53 -22.20 -0.95
N PHE A 133 -15.17 -21.04 -1.16
CA PHE A 133 -16.63 -20.93 -1.20
C PHE A 133 -17.24 -21.78 -2.32
N TRP A 134 -16.77 -21.64 -3.55
CA TRP A 134 -17.29 -22.39 -4.70
C TRP A 134 -17.04 -23.88 -4.56
N LEU A 135 -15.87 -24.28 -4.03
CA LEU A 135 -15.57 -25.69 -3.77
C LEU A 135 -16.51 -26.28 -2.70
N THR A 136 -16.75 -25.52 -1.62
CA THR A 136 -17.69 -25.92 -0.58
C THR A 136 -19.10 -26.10 -1.16
N PHE A 137 -19.56 -25.14 -1.98
CA PHE A 137 -20.86 -25.18 -2.63
C PHE A 137 -20.98 -26.39 -3.56
N ALA A 138 -19.97 -26.66 -4.38
CA ALA A 138 -19.92 -27.83 -5.27
C ALA A 138 -19.99 -29.16 -4.49
N LEU A 139 -19.24 -29.26 -3.37
CA LEU A 139 -19.28 -30.45 -2.50
C LEU A 139 -20.64 -30.65 -1.83
N LEU A 140 -21.29 -29.57 -1.41
CA LEU A 140 -22.65 -29.65 -0.84
C LEU A 140 -23.67 -30.13 -1.89
N ILE A 141 -23.62 -29.63 -3.11
CA ILE A 141 -24.43 -30.08 -4.23
C ILE A 141 -24.16 -31.54 -4.54
N ALA A 142 -22.90 -31.95 -4.66
CA ALA A 142 -22.54 -33.34 -4.95
C ALA A 142 -23.06 -34.31 -3.90
N ARG A 143 -23.05 -33.93 -2.63
CA ARG A 143 -23.63 -34.71 -1.52
C ARG A 143 -25.16 -34.82 -1.62
N GLN A 144 -25.84 -33.79 -2.11
CA GLN A 144 -27.27 -33.78 -2.29
C GLN A 144 -27.69 -34.67 -3.46
N ILE A 145 -26.98 -34.62 -4.58
CA ILE A 145 -27.29 -35.40 -5.79
C ILE A 145 -26.91 -36.89 -5.61
N ARG A 146 -25.81 -37.17 -4.88
CA ARG A 146 -25.31 -38.53 -4.64
C ARG A 146 -25.11 -38.84 -3.16
N PRO A 147 -26.16 -39.19 -2.41
CA PRO A 147 -26.06 -39.44 -0.96
C PRO A 147 -25.04 -40.53 -0.59
N ALA A 148 -24.76 -41.47 -1.47
CA ALA A 148 -23.75 -42.50 -1.26
C ALA A 148 -22.31 -41.95 -1.07
N LEU A 149 -22.04 -40.73 -1.56
CA LEU A 149 -20.76 -40.05 -1.36
C LEU A 149 -20.66 -39.34 -0.02
N MET A 150 -21.75 -39.19 0.73
CA MET A 150 -21.80 -38.46 2.01
C MET A 150 -20.71 -38.86 3.00
N PRO A 151 -20.49 -40.16 3.31
CA PRO A 151 -19.46 -40.55 4.28
C PRO A 151 -18.05 -40.16 3.85
N ARG A 152 -17.76 -40.32 2.53
CA ARG A 152 -16.43 -40.04 1.97
C ARG A 152 -16.13 -38.55 1.88
N LEU A 153 -17.12 -37.72 1.57
CA LEU A 153 -16.95 -36.27 1.38
C LEU A 153 -17.13 -35.48 2.66
N ARG A 154 -17.56 -36.08 3.76
CA ARG A 154 -17.87 -35.38 5.02
C ARG A 154 -16.68 -34.60 5.57
N SER A 155 -15.50 -35.20 5.63
CA SER A 155 -14.28 -34.57 6.17
C SER A 155 -13.81 -33.43 5.26
N VAL A 156 -13.79 -33.67 3.95
CA VAL A 156 -13.40 -32.66 2.96
C VAL A 156 -14.35 -31.47 3.00
N THR A 157 -15.67 -31.70 3.05
CA THR A 157 -16.65 -30.61 3.16
C THR A 157 -16.48 -29.79 4.43
N ARG A 158 -16.19 -30.44 5.57
CA ARG A 158 -15.93 -29.72 6.82
C ARG A 158 -14.68 -28.85 6.73
N LEU A 159 -13.62 -29.38 6.10
CA LEU A 159 -12.37 -28.65 5.89
C LEU A 159 -12.59 -27.43 4.99
N THR A 160 -13.31 -27.60 3.87
CA THR A 160 -13.58 -26.48 2.95
C THR A 160 -14.49 -25.43 3.59
N VAL A 161 -15.48 -25.82 4.40
CA VAL A 161 -16.28 -24.87 5.18
C VAL A 161 -15.41 -24.08 6.16
N ALA A 162 -14.54 -24.77 6.91
CA ALA A 162 -13.64 -24.11 7.84
C ALA A 162 -12.69 -23.12 7.12
N LEU A 163 -12.15 -23.52 5.95
CA LEU A 163 -11.31 -22.67 5.13
C LEU A 163 -12.08 -21.46 4.59
N THR A 164 -13.31 -21.63 4.15
CA THR A 164 -14.17 -20.52 3.70
C THR A 164 -14.42 -19.51 4.82
N VAL A 165 -14.78 -20.00 6.01
CA VAL A 165 -15.02 -19.14 7.18
C VAL A 165 -13.75 -18.39 7.57
N PHE A 166 -12.62 -19.10 7.64
CA PHE A 166 -11.34 -18.51 7.99
C PHE A 166 -10.91 -17.42 6.99
N SER A 167 -10.91 -17.74 5.69
CA SER A 167 -10.50 -16.78 4.66
C SER A 167 -11.45 -15.58 4.57
N SER A 168 -12.75 -15.77 4.79
CA SER A 168 -13.71 -14.67 4.86
C SER A 168 -13.50 -13.78 6.08
N ALA A 169 -13.16 -14.35 7.23
CA ALA A 169 -12.82 -13.60 8.44
C ALA A 169 -11.54 -12.76 8.25
N VAL A 170 -10.50 -13.34 7.61
CA VAL A 170 -9.27 -12.60 7.26
C VAL A 170 -9.58 -11.44 6.31
N LEU A 171 -10.39 -11.67 5.27
CA LEU A 171 -10.79 -10.60 4.35
C LEU A 171 -11.55 -9.48 5.06
N ALA A 172 -12.47 -9.82 5.95
CA ALA A 172 -13.21 -8.82 6.74
C ALA A 172 -12.27 -8.00 7.62
N LEU A 173 -11.28 -8.65 8.25
CA LEU A 173 -10.28 -7.97 9.06
C LEU A 173 -9.38 -7.05 8.22
N GLN A 174 -8.90 -7.53 7.06
CA GLN A 174 -8.10 -6.70 6.16
C GLN A 174 -8.91 -5.52 5.59
N ALA A 175 -10.16 -5.74 5.22
CA ALA A 175 -11.05 -4.65 4.79
C ALA A 175 -11.23 -3.61 5.90
N ALA A 176 -11.47 -4.04 7.14
CA ALA A 176 -11.60 -3.14 8.28
C ALA A 176 -10.31 -2.33 8.52
N ASN A 177 -9.14 -2.96 8.43
CA ASN A 177 -7.86 -2.29 8.56
C ASN A 177 -7.61 -1.31 7.42
N HIS A 178 -7.88 -1.71 6.17
CA HIS A 178 -7.70 -0.86 5.00
C HIS A 178 -8.56 0.42 5.05
N PHE A 179 -9.78 0.32 5.58
CA PHE A 179 -10.67 1.48 5.69
C PHE A 179 -10.45 2.32 6.95
N ASN A 180 -9.96 1.73 8.04
CA ASN A 180 -9.89 2.39 9.34
C ASN A 180 -8.47 2.81 9.74
N SER A 181 -7.43 2.20 9.19
CA SER A 181 -6.05 2.55 9.50
C SER A 181 -5.41 3.28 8.32
N SER A 182 -4.99 4.51 8.55
CA SER A 182 -4.12 5.24 7.64
C SER A 182 -2.86 5.62 8.39
N VAL A 183 -1.73 5.55 7.70
CA VAL A 183 -0.43 5.97 8.24
C VAL A 183 -0.05 7.28 7.58
N ALA A 184 0.34 8.26 8.37
CA ALA A 184 0.92 9.51 7.88
C ALA A 184 2.43 9.45 8.04
N VAL A 185 3.16 9.62 6.95
CA VAL A 185 4.62 9.74 6.95
C VAL A 185 4.99 11.21 6.89
N VAL A 186 5.77 11.70 7.84
CA VAL A 186 6.25 13.08 7.85
C VAL A 186 7.23 13.26 6.69
N THR A 187 6.99 14.25 5.83
CA THR A 187 7.83 14.58 4.65
C THR A 187 8.48 15.95 4.71
N SER A 188 8.30 16.65 5.83
CA SER A 188 9.02 17.89 6.17
C SER A 188 10.16 17.57 7.13
N ALA A 189 11.23 18.40 7.12
CA ALA A 189 12.38 18.20 8.00
C ALA A 189 11.95 18.08 9.48
N GLU A 190 10.97 18.88 9.86
CA GLU A 190 10.35 18.87 11.20
C GLU A 190 8.88 19.25 11.09
N ALA A 191 8.02 18.53 11.79
CA ALA A 191 6.59 18.76 11.88
C ALA A 191 6.19 18.85 13.36
N THR A 192 5.63 20.00 13.77
CA THR A 192 5.14 20.21 15.13
C THR A 192 3.67 19.84 15.20
N ALA A 193 3.37 18.74 15.87
CA ALA A 193 2.01 18.35 16.19
C ALA A 193 1.45 19.24 17.31
N ARG A 194 0.23 19.74 17.10
CA ARG A 194 -0.44 20.70 17.98
C ARG A 194 -1.60 20.06 18.74
N SER A 195 -2.00 20.66 19.84
CA SER A 195 -3.14 20.19 20.65
C SER A 195 -4.51 20.39 19.98
N GLY A 196 -4.59 21.24 18.94
CA GLY A 196 -5.80 21.51 18.17
C GLY A 196 -5.50 21.80 16.70
N PRO A 197 -6.54 21.74 15.81
CA PRO A 197 -6.39 21.92 14.37
C PRO A 197 -6.32 23.40 13.94
N PHE A 198 -5.43 24.19 14.57
CA PHE A 198 -5.20 25.60 14.28
C PHE A 198 -3.77 26.00 14.65
N ASP A 199 -3.25 27.06 14.00
CA ASP A 199 -1.84 27.42 14.06
C ASP A 199 -1.39 27.96 15.45
N GLU A 200 -2.29 28.53 16.23
CA GLU A 200 -1.99 29.09 17.56
C GLU A 200 -2.07 28.03 18.68
N ALA A 201 -2.50 26.81 18.39
CA ALA A 201 -2.60 25.75 19.38
C ALA A 201 -1.22 25.39 19.95
N GLN A 202 -1.17 24.99 21.21
CA GLN A 202 0.06 24.59 21.88
C GLN A 202 0.70 23.35 21.18
N SER A 203 2.03 23.32 21.18
CA SER A 203 2.78 22.15 20.72
C SER A 203 2.51 20.94 21.63
N ALA A 204 2.12 19.81 21.05
CA ALA A 204 1.93 18.55 21.75
C ALA A 204 3.21 17.68 21.67
N PHE A 205 3.77 17.54 20.48
CA PHE A 205 5.04 16.86 20.22
C PHE A 205 5.60 17.30 18.86
N THR A 206 6.87 16.93 18.60
CA THR A 206 7.53 17.18 17.34
C THR A 206 7.90 15.86 16.69
N ALA A 207 7.63 15.75 15.39
CA ALA A 207 8.01 14.61 14.56
C ALA A 207 9.00 15.05 13.48
N ARG A 208 9.98 14.22 13.17
CA ARG A 208 11.02 14.50 12.16
C ARG A 208 10.70 13.82 10.83
N ASP A 209 11.42 14.21 9.79
CA ASP A 209 11.31 13.59 8.46
C ASP A 209 11.41 12.07 8.54
N GLY A 210 10.46 11.37 7.94
CA GLY A 210 10.35 9.93 7.96
C GLY A 210 9.60 9.34 9.15
N ALA A 211 9.17 10.14 10.14
CA ALA A 211 8.36 9.63 11.24
C ALA A 211 7.03 9.10 10.72
N GLU A 212 6.67 7.89 11.11
CA GLU A 212 5.39 7.26 10.78
C GLU A 212 4.42 7.45 11.95
N LEU A 213 3.23 7.96 11.65
CA LEU A 213 2.21 8.34 12.63
C LEU A 213 0.87 7.69 12.25
N SER A 214 0.13 7.17 13.22
CA SER A 214 -1.23 6.66 12.98
C SER A 214 -2.19 7.81 12.82
N VAL A 215 -2.98 7.83 11.74
CA VAL A 215 -4.03 8.83 11.52
C VAL A 215 -5.26 8.43 12.30
N LEU A 216 -5.77 9.34 13.14
CA LEU A 216 -6.95 9.12 13.98
C LEU A 216 -8.17 9.84 13.43
N ASP A 217 -8.00 11.08 12.92
CA ASP A 217 -9.11 11.92 12.44
C ASP A 217 -8.59 12.92 11.38
N ARG A 218 -9.52 13.54 10.65
CA ARG A 218 -9.23 14.60 9.68
C ARG A 218 -10.20 15.75 9.85
N HIS A 219 -9.65 16.97 9.83
CA HIS A 219 -10.44 18.19 9.90
C HIS A 219 -9.83 19.23 8.95
N ASP A 220 -10.51 19.51 7.84
CA ASP A 220 -10.06 20.44 6.79
C ASP A 220 -8.61 20.10 6.32
N ASN A 221 -7.68 21.03 6.56
CA ASN A 221 -6.26 20.90 6.20
C ASN A 221 -5.40 20.31 7.34
N TRP A 222 -6.02 19.74 8.36
CA TRP A 222 -5.35 19.13 9.51
C TRP A 222 -5.69 17.66 9.63
N ILE A 223 -4.73 16.89 10.13
CA ILE A 223 -4.93 15.49 10.51
C ILE A 223 -4.56 15.31 11.96
N GLN A 224 -5.39 14.59 12.70
CA GLN A 224 -5.06 14.11 14.03
C GLN A 224 -4.24 12.85 13.92
N VAL A 225 -3.12 12.82 14.60
CA VAL A 225 -2.17 11.72 14.54
C VAL A 225 -1.74 11.27 15.92
N ALA A 226 -1.38 9.99 16.04
CA ALA A 226 -0.72 9.45 17.22
C ALA A 226 0.68 8.95 16.84
N ASP A 227 1.67 9.24 17.69
CA ASP A 227 3.01 8.66 17.54
C ASP A 227 3.08 7.23 18.13
N GLY A 228 4.22 6.53 17.93
CA GLY A 228 4.45 5.19 18.45
C GLY A 228 4.46 5.09 19.99
N SER A 229 4.46 6.21 20.73
CA SER A 229 4.33 6.29 22.18
C SER A 229 2.90 6.57 22.64
N GLY A 230 1.96 6.80 21.73
CA GLY A 230 0.57 7.11 22.00
C GLY A 230 0.29 8.59 22.26
N LYS A 231 1.25 9.50 21.98
CA LYS A 231 0.99 10.95 22.04
C LYS A 231 0.15 11.37 20.85
N ILE A 232 -0.90 12.15 21.10
CA ILE A 232 -1.86 12.61 20.10
C ILE A 232 -1.65 14.09 19.81
N GLY A 233 -1.76 14.48 18.54
CA GLY A 233 -1.70 15.87 18.12
C GLY A 233 -2.20 16.07 16.70
N TRP A 234 -2.31 17.31 16.27
CA TRP A 234 -2.78 17.71 14.94
C TRP A 234 -1.61 18.23 14.11
N LEU A 235 -1.49 17.75 12.88
CA LEU A 235 -0.51 18.16 11.89
C LEU A 235 -1.20 18.72 10.64
N PRO A 236 -0.62 19.76 10.01
CA PRO A 236 -1.05 20.18 8.68
C PRO A 236 -0.83 19.08 7.65
N VAL A 237 -1.83 18.80 6.81
CA VAL A 237 -1.76 17.77 5.74
C VAL A 237 -0.55 17.99 4.81
N LYS A 238 -0.16 19.24 4.56
CA LYS A 238 0.99 19.58 3.70
C LYS A 238 2.36 19.09 4.20
N GLN A 239 2.47 18.72 5.49
CA GLN A 239 3.72 18.27 6.10
C GLN A 239 3.89 16.76 6.10
N VAL A 240 2.87 16.03 5.64
CA VAL A 240 2.85 14.56 5.66
C VAL A 240 2.32 14.00 4.34
N GLU A 241 2.70 12.77 4.05
CA GLU A 241 2.06 11.94 3.02
C GLU A 241 1.21 10.87 3.73
N VAL A 242 -0.10 10.88 3.46
CA VAL A 242 -1.02 9.92 4.07
C VAL A 242 -1.15 8.71 3.17
N LEU A 243 -0.86 7.56 3.73
CA LEU A 243 -0.93 6.26 3.07
C LEU A 243 -2.13 5.47 3.59
N PRO A 244 -2.82 4.70 2.73
CA PRO A 244 -3.78 3.72 3.23
C PRO A 244 -3.06 2.74 4.16
N GLY A 245 -3.74 2.26 5.19
CA GLY A 245 -3.20 1.23 6.07
C GLY A 245 -2.84 -0.04 5.29
N ALA A 246 -1.79 -0.69 5.74
CA ALA A 246 -1.33 -1.96 5.17
C ALA A 246 -2.30 -3.11 5.46
#